data_30654e1a3391957969dd0b6973b812d0
#
_entry.id   30654e1a3391957969dd0b6973b812d0
#
_cell.length_a   1.000
_cell.length_b   1.000
_cell.length_c   1.000
_cell.angle_alpha   90.00
_cell.angle_beta   90.00
_cell.angle_gamma   90.00
#
_symmetry.space_group_name_H-M   'P 1'
#
loop_
_entity.id
_entity.type
_entity.pdbx_description
1 polymer ?
#
loop_
_entity_poly.entity_id
_entity_poly.type
_entity_poly.pdbx_seq_one_letter_code
_entity_poly.pdbx_strand_id
1 'polypeptide(L)'
;MPTDHAMTMTPATEDEPDLPLSAEQCHAARLARDARFDGRFFTGVLSTGIYCRPVCPARPPHEHNVRYFQSAAAAEQHGLRPCLRCRPELAPAAPGDLPPTLARLLARIDRGELAEGSLTTLAEQAGISERTLRRQFEQHLGASPKQVEQTRRLLLAKRLLTETRLPITDIAFAAGFASIRRFNDAWQQAYGLAPRALRRQSEPTGGDATLTQAAPQPEERAMLTLQLPYRPPYDVAAMLAFYRLRAIPGLERVDGEGYERWHRVGDQLAR
;
A
#
# COMPACT_ATOMS: atom_id res chain seq x y z
N MET A 1 19.55 53.19 8.40
CA MET A 1 18.18 52.75 8.78
C MET A 1 17.90 51.46 8.03
N PRO A 2 18.00 50.27 8.62
CA PRO A 2 17.57 49.03 7.98
C PRO A 2 16.08 48.82 8.28
N THR A 3 15.30 48.63 7.25
CA THR A 3 13.87 48.32 7.29
C THR A 3 13.70 46.85 7.64
N ASP A 4 13.15 46.62 8.81
CA ASP A 4 12.74 45.35 9.38
C ASP A 4 11.58 44.76 8.52
N HIS A 5 11.86 43.68 7.77
CA HIS A 5 10.83 42.90 7.10
C HIS A 5 10.37 41.80 8.08
N ALA A 6 9.37 42.17 8.88
CA ALA A 6 8.61 41.19 9.65
C ALA A 6 7.96 40.18 8.67
N MET A 7 8.48 38.98 8.64
CA MET A 7 7.80 37.83 8.04
C MET A 7 6.52 37.55 8.83
N THR A 8 5.40 37.94 8.27
CA THR A 8 4.08 37.59 8.75
C THR A 8 3.90 36.07 8.57
N MET A 9 4.02 35.34 9.64
CA MET A 9 3.60 33.95 9.70
C MET A 9 2.09 33.89 9.47
N THR A 10 1.67 33.34 8.35
CA THR A 10 0.28 33.00 8.10
C THR A 10 -0.14 31.94 9.13
N PRO A 11 -1.25 32.09 9.85
CA PRO A 11 -1.70 31.11 10.82
C PRO A 11 -1.99 29.80 10.11
N ALA A 12 -1.52 28.69 10.70
CA ALA A 12 -1.84 27.34 10.28
C ALA A 12 -3.36 27.20 10.17
N THR A 13 -3.84 26.79 9.02
CA THR A 13 -5.26 26.48 8.80
C THR A 13 -5.64 25.26 9.64
N GLU A 14 -6.77 25.33 10.36
CA GLU A 14 -7.28 24.32 11.31
C GLU A 14 -7.54 22.91 10.73
N ASP A 15 -7.06 22.65 9.52
CA ASP A 15 -7.31 21.42 8.75
C ASP A 15 -6.01 20.64 8.42
N GLU A 16 -4.93 20.88 9.18
CA GLU A 16 -3.68 20.15 8.97
C GLU A 16 -3.76 18.80 9.72
N PRO A 17 -3.60 17.66 9.01
CA PRO A 17 -3.69 16.35 9.64
C PRO A 17 -2.62 16.21 10.72
N ASP A 18 -3.01 15.66 11.88
CA ASP A 18 -2.11 15.37 13.01
C ASP A 18 -1.11 14.27 12.60
N LEU A 19 0.00 14.70 12.01
CA LEU A 19 1.08 13.83 11.55
C LEU A 19 2.03 13.53 12.71
N PRO A 20 2.50 12.29 12.86
CA PRO A 20 3.54 11.94 13.84
C PRO A 20 4.91 12.59 13.52
N LEU A 21 5.04 13.18 12.33
CA LEU A 21 6.21 13.89 11.81
C LEU A 21 5.81 15.34 11.52
N SER A 22 6.69 16.30 11.84
CA SER A 22 6.43 17.69 11.44
C SER A 22 6.44 17.86 9.92
N ALA A 23 5.75 18.89 9.43
CA ALA A 23 5.75 19.23 8.00
C ALA A 23 7.18 19.44 7.46
N GLU A 24 8.07 20.03 8.26
CA GLU A 24 9.49 20.23 7.93
C GLU A 24 10.24 18.90 7.78
N GLN A 25 10.01 17.94 8.67
CA GLN A 25 10.58 16.59 8.57
C GLN A 25 10.10 15.86 7.33
N CYS A 26 8.81 15.94 7.03
CA CYS A 26 8.24 15.37 5.82
C CYS A 26 8.81 16.02 4.56
N HIS A 27 8.97 17.35 4.55
CA HIS A 27 9.58 18.11 3.47
C HIS A 27 11.02 17.67 3.20
N ALA A 28 11.86 17.66 4.22
CA ALA A 28 13.25 17.23 4.14
C ALA A 28 13.39 15.79 3.63
N ALA A 29 12.61 14.86 4.20
CA ALA A 29 12.61 13.47 3.81
C ALA A 29 12.16 13.27 2.34
N ARG A 30 11.16 14.03 1.88
CA ARG A 30 10.67 14.01 0.50
C ARG A 30 11.73 14.52 -0.48
N LEU A 31 12.39 15.64 -0.18
CA LEU A 31 13.43 16.20 -1.06
C LEU A 31 14.64 15.27 -1.15
N ALA A 32 15.05 14.67 -0.03
CA ALA A 32 16.13 13.69 0.03
C ALA A 32 15.74 12.32 -0.55
N ARG A 33 14.46 12.08 -0.83
CA ARG A 33 13.91 10.75 -1.19
C ARG A 33 14.32 9.67 -0.19
N ASP A 34 14.29 10.01 1.09
CA ASP A 34 14.80 9.17 2.15
C ASP A 34 13.92 7.93 2.37
N ALA A 35 14.47 6.76 2.02
CA ALA A 35 13.77 5.49 2.09
C ALA A 35 13.37 5.10 3.54
N ARG A 36 14.01 5.66 4.57
CA ARG A 36 13.65 5.41 5.98
C ARG A 36 12.26 5.94 6.33
N PHE A 37 11.77 6.91 5.57
CA PHE A 37 10.43 7.50 5.75
C PHE A 37 9.38 6.89 4.83
N ASP A 38 9.75 5.95 3.97
CA ASP A 38 8.82 5.32 3.04
C ASP A 38 7.73 4.54 3.81
N GLY A 39 6.46 4.82 3.49
CA GLY A 39 5.30 4.28 4.19
C GLY A 39 4.99 4.93 5.54
N ARG A 40 5.80 5.89 6.02
CA ARG A 40 5.51 6.66 7.26
C ARG A 40 4.60 7.85 6.99
N PHE A 41 4.66 8.41 5.80
CA PHE A 41 3.74 9.44 5.31
C PHE A 41 3.61 9.37 3.80
N PHE A 42 2.63 10.09 3.26
CA PHE A 42 2.40 10.25 1.84
C PHE A 42 2.36 11.74 1.48
N THR A 43 2.83 12.07 0.29
CA THR A 43 2.88 13.43 -0.23
C THR A 43 1.75 13.63 -1.23
N GLY A 44 0.75 14.43 -0.90
CA GLY A 44 -0.29 14.85 -1.82
C GLY A 44 0.15 16.05 -2.65
N VAL A 45 -0.05 15.99 -3.96
CA VAL A 45 0.22 17.07 -4.90
C VAL A 45 -1.10 17.64 -5.36
N LEU A 46 -1.54 18.74 -4.76
CA LEU A 46 -2.88 19.32 -4.93
C LEU A 46 -3.15 19.75 -6.37
N SER A 47 -2.14 20.27 -7.07
CA SER A 47 -2.26 20.70 -8.47
C SER A 47 -2.54 19.56 -9.46
N THR A 48 -2.19 18.32 -9.11
CA THR A 48 -2.38 17.14 -9.98
C THR A 48 -3.40 16.13 -9.45
N GLY A 49 -3.85 16.30 -8.21
CA GLY A 49 -4.73 15.36 -7.54
C GLY A 49 -4.07 13.98 -7.31
N ILE A 50 -2.75 13.95 -7.11
CA ILE A 50 -1.99 12.69 -6.98
C ILE A 50 -1.29 12.64 -5.63
N TYR A 51 -1.32 11.49 -4.94
CA TYR A 51 -0.46 11.26 -3.81
C TYR A 51 0.68 10.29 -4.13
N CYS A 52 1.84 10.55 -3.53
CA CYS A 52 3.11 9.87 -3.78
C CYS A 52 3.75 9.36 -2.50
N ARG A 53 4.63 8.37 -2.65
CA ARG A 53 5.59 7.99 -1.60
C ARG A 53 6.68 9.06 -1.46
N PRO A 54 7.35 9.21 -0.29
CA PRO A 54 8.51 10.09 -0.14
C PRO A 54 9.60 9.85 -1.17
N VAL A 55 9.81 8.60 -1.55
CA VAL A 55 10.84 8.12 -2.49
C VAL A 55 10.45 8.28 -3.97
N CYS A 56 9.42 9.05 -4.29
CA CYS A 56 8.94 9.21 -5.66
C CYS A 56 10.04 9.77 -6.58
N PRO A 57 10.36 9.12 -7.73
CA PRO A 57 11.37 9.60 -8.67
C PRO A 57 10.89 10.76 -9.56
N ALA A 58 9.66 11.20 -9.42
CA ALA A 58 9.14 12.35 -10.16
C ALA A 58 9.83 13.65 -9.74
N ARG A 59 9.78 14.68 -10.61
CA ARG A 59 10.25 16.03 -10.25
C ARG A 59 9.45 16.51 -9.02
N PRO A 60 10.13 17.01 -7.98
CA PRO A 60 9.45 17.55 -6.81
C PRO A 60 8.47 18.67 -7.20
N PRO A 61 7.23 18.65 -6.70
CA PRO A 61 6.30 19.76 -6.86
C PRO A 61 6.73 20.98 -6.03
N HIS A 62 6.22 22.14 -6.38
CA HIS A 62 6.34 23.33 -5.54
C HIS A 62 5.67 23.11 -4.19
N GLU A 63 6.27 23.58 -3.10
CA GLU A 63 5.84 23.28 -1.73
C GLU A 63 4.42 23.77 -1.45
N HIS A 64 4.02 24.94 -1.96
CA HIS A 64 2.65 25.46 -1.81
C HIS A 64 1.55 24.55 -2.40
N ASN A 65 1.92 23.58 -3.26
CA ASN A 65 1.03 22.57 -3.80
C ASN A 65 1.11 21.23 -3.07
N VAL A 66 1.85 21.17 -1.97
CA VAL A 66 2.09 19.92 -1.23
C VAL A 66 1.28 19.90 0.05
N ARG A 67 0.67 18.74 0.35
CA ARG A 67 0.10 18.40 1.64
C ARG A 67 0.59 17.02 2.05
N TYR A 68 0.88 16.84 3.33
CA TYR A 68 1.35 15.55 3.86
C TYR A 68 0.20 14.80 4.52
N PHE A 69 0.22 13.47 4.37
CA PHE A 69 -0.82 12.56 4.89
C PHE A 69 -0.17 11.38 5.60
N GLN A 70 -0.73 10.99 6.72
CA GLN A 70 -0.24 9.87 7.52
C GLN A 70 -0.59 8.50 6.92
N SER A 71 -1.52 8.44 5.97
CA SER A 71 -1.87 7.20 5.27
C SER A 71 -2.33 7.46 3.84
N ALA A 72 -2.28 6.42 3.01
CA ALA A 72 -2.86 6.44 1.67
C ALA A 72 -4.38 6.72 1.73
N ALA A 73 -5.07 6.15 2.73
CA ALA A 73 -6.51 6.34 2.91
C ALA A 73 -6.86 7.80 3.23
N ALA A 74 -6.04 8.48 4.05
CA ALA A 74 -6.22 9.91 4.32
C ALA A 74 -6.04 10.75 3.04
N ALA A 75 -5.06 10.43 2.21
CA ALA A 75 -4.88 11.11 0.93
C ALA A 75 -6.05 10.87 -0.04
N GLU A 76 -6.57 9.66 -0.13
CA GLU A 76 -7.73 9.33 -0.97
C GLU A 76 -9.01 10.01 -0.48
N GLN A 77 -9.20 10.14 0.83
CA GLN A 77 -10.32 10.88 1.41
C GLN A 77 -10.32 12.35 1.00
N HIS A 78 -9.15 12.93 0.74
CA HIS A 78 -9.01 14.27 0.18
C HIS A 78 -9.10 14.32 -1.36
N GLY A 79 -9.61 13.26 -2.00
CA GLY A 79 -9.81 13.18 -3.43
C GLY A 79 -8.53 12.97 -4.25
N LEU A 80 -7.43 12.60 -3.62
CA LEU A 80 -6.18 12.32 -4.32
C LEU A 80 -6.13 10.87 -4.79
N ARG A 81 -5.58 10.65 -5.98
CA ARG A 81 -5.38 9.30 -6.54
C ARG A 81 -3.93 8.84 -6.40
N PRO A 82 -3.69 7.52 -6.30
CA PRO A 82 -2.34 7.00 -6.13
C PRO A 82 -1.47 7.21 -7.39
N CYS A 83 -0.23 7.60 -7.16
CA CYS A 83 0.77 7.77 -8.21
C CYS A 83 1.06 6.45 -8.92
N LEU A 84 1.02 6.44 -10.25
CA LEU A 84 1.35 5.26 -11.06
C LEU A 84 2.86 5.02 -11.12
N ARG A 85 3.68 6.07 -10.91
CA ARG A 85 5.12 6.00 -11.05
C ARG A 85 5.84 5.46 -9.81
N CYS A 86 5.53 5.98 -8.61
CA CYS A 86 6.15 5.52 -7.38
C CYS A 86 5.39 4.36 -6.71
N ARG A 87 4.19 4.03 -7.21
CA ARG A 87 3.43 2.87 -6.80
C ARG A 87 3.22 2.82 -5.27
N PRO A 88 2.30 3.64 -4.72
CA PRO A 88 2.02 3.67 -3.27
C PRO A 88 1.66 2.31 -2.66
N GLU A 89 1.16 1.37 -3.47
CA GLU A 89 0.91 -0.03 -3.09
C GLU A 89 2.18 -0.81 -2.70
N LEU A 90 3.34 -0.32 -3.07
CA LEU A 90 4.64 -0.88 -2.71
C LEU A 90 5.27 -0.18 -1.49
N ALA A 91 4.57 0.75 -0.85
CA ALA A 91 5.08 1.35 0.38
C ALA A 91 5.20 0.26 1.46
N PRO A 92 6.33 0.17 2.15
CA PRO A 92 6.48 -0.74 3.29
C PRO A 92 5.43 -0.41 4.37
N ALA A 93 5.01 -1.40 5.13
CA ALA A 93 4.15 -1.15 6.29
C ALA A 93 4.77 -0.09 7.21
N ALA A 94 3.93 0.75 7.82
CA ALA A 94 4.41 1.73 8.80
C ALA A 94 5.24 1.03 9.88
N PRO A 95 6.38 1.59 10.31
CA PRO A 95 7.13 1.02 11.42
C PRO A 95 6.29 1.02 12.69
N GLY A 96 6.73 0.29 13.72
CA GLY A 96 6.02 0.01 14.96
C GLY A 96 5.55 1.20 15.83
N ASP A 97 5.36 2.37 15.23
CA ASP A 97 4.82 3.58 15.86
C ASP A 97 3.30 3.50 16.11
N LEU A 98 2.64 2.47 15.55
CA LEU A 98 1.21 2.25 15.77
C LEU A 98 0.97 1.50 17.09
N PRO A 99 -0.09 1.85 17.85
CA PRO A 99 -0.51 1.07 18.99
C PRO A 99 -0.66 -0.42 18.64
N PRO A 100 -0.20 -1.36 19.48
CA PRO A 100 -0.25 -2.79 19.16
C PRO A 100 -1.64 -3.30 18.79
N THR A 101 -2.70 -2.74 19.41
CA THR A 101 -4.09 -3.06 19.07
C THR A 101 -4.42 -2.64 17.65
N LEU A 102 -4.05 -1.42 17.24
CA LEU A 102 -4.30 -0.92 15.89
C LEU A 102 -3.50 -1.72 14.84
N ALA A 103 -2.24 -2.04 15.12
CA ALA A 103 -1.42 -2.88 14.24
C ALA A 103 -2.07 -4.27 14.01
N ARG A 104 -2.60 -4.91 15.07
CA ARG A 104 -3.34 -6.18 14.96
C ARG A 104 -4.63 -6.04 14.15
N LEU A 105 -5.38 -4.96 14.35
CA LEU A 105 -6.60 -4.67 13.60
C LEU A 105 -6.31 -4.46 12.11
N LEU A 106 -5.24 -3.74 11.78
CA LEU A 106 -4.81 -3.57 10.39
C LEU A 106 -4.43 -4.90 9.73
N ALA A 107 -3.68 -5.75 10.44
CA ALA A 107 -3.33 -7.07 9.94
C ALA A 107 -4.58 -7.96 9.69
N ARG A 108 -5.64 -7.78 10.46
CA ARG A 108 -6.93 -8.47 10.24
C ARG A 108 -7.68 -7.91 9.03
N ILE A 109 -7.67 -6.59 8.86
CA ILE A 109 -8.22 -5.95 7.65
C ILE A 109 -7.47 -6.44 6.41
N ASP A 110 -6.15 -6.61 6.48
CA ASP A 110 -5.32 -7.15 5.37
C ASP A 110 -5.71 -8.60 5.02
N ARG A 111 -6.17 -9.37 5.99
CA ARG A 111 -6.71 -10.74 5.74
C ARG A 111 -8.15 -10.74 5.25
N GLY A 112 -8.78 -9.59 5.08
CA GLY A 112 -10.16 -9.48 4.59
C GLY A 112 -11.25 -9.67 5.66
N GLU A 113 -10.90 -9.77 6.94
CA GLU A 113 -11.84 -10.07 8.02
C GLU A 113 -12.93 -9.00 8.19
N LEU A 114 -12.68 -7.75 7.80
CA LEU A 114 -13.71 -6.71 7.81
C LEU A 114 -14.71 -6.85 6.65
N ALA A 115 -14.28 -7.49 5.56
CA ALA A 115 -15.16 -7.78 4.42
C ALA A 115 -16.25 -8.79 4.73
N GLU A 116 -15.90 -9.78 5.54
CA GLU A 116 -16.77 -10.90 5.92
C GLU A 116 -17.55 -10.61 7.21
N GLY A 117 -17.06 -9.67 8.04
CA GLY A 117 -17.63 -9.32 9.33
C GLY A 117 -18.12 -7.88 9.43
N SER A 118 -18.65 -7.54 10.59
CA SER A 118 -19.01 -6.16 10.92
C SER A 118 -17.87 -5.45 11.66
N LEU A 119 -17.86 -4.11 11.59
CA LEU A 119 -16.95 -3.31 12.39
C LEU A 119 -17.13 -3.57 13.90
N THR A 120 -18.36 -3.82 14.31
CA THR A 120 -18.72 -4.17 15.69
C THR A 120 -18.03 -5.46 16.12
N THR A 121 -18.13 -6.53 15.31
CA THR A 121 -17.47 -7.83 15.57
C THR A 121 -15.93 -7.66 15.67
N LEU A 122 -15.35 -6.84 14.81
CA LEU A 122 -13.90 -6.56 14.83
C LEU A 122 -13.49 -5.84 16.13
N ALA A 123 -14.30 -4.89 16.59
CA ALA A 123 -14.08 -4.14 17.82
C ALA A 123 -14.23 -5.04 19.07
N GLU A 124 -15.30 -5.84 19.14
CA GLU A 124 -15.54 -6.78 20.23
C GLU A 124 -14.39 -7.77 20.41
N GLN A 125 -13.92 -8.36 19.31
CA GLN A 125 -12.78 -9.29 19.33
C GLN A 125 -11.45 -8.62 19.72
N ALA A 126 -11.34 -7.30 19.53
CA ALA A 126 -10.21 -6.51 19.99
C ALA A 126 -10.35 -6.04 21.44
N GLY A 127 -11.48 -6.31 22.10
CA GLY A 127 -11.78 -5.90 23.47
C GLY A 127 -12.00 -4.38 23.61
N ILE A 128 -12.46 -3.71 22.55
CA ILE A 128 -12.72 -2.27 22.54
C ILE A 128 -14.09 -1.96 21.95
N SER A 129 -14.63 -0.77 22.24
CA SER A 129 -15.86 -0.32 21.60
C SER A 129 -15.62 0.09 20.14
N GLU A 130 -16.65 0.01 19.30
CA GLU A 130 -16.59 0.51 17.92
C GLU A 130 -16.22 2.00 17.86
N ARG A 131 -16.71 2.81 18.80
CA ARG A 131 -16.35 4.23 18.94
C ARG A 131 -14.84 4.40 19.18
N THR A 132 -14.27 3.61 20.08
CA THR A 132 -12.82 3.62 20.36
C THR A 132 -12.03 3.20 19.14
N LEU A 133 -12.48 2.17 18.42
CA LEU A 133 -11.86 1.69 17.20
C LEU A 133 -11.85 2.80 16.13
N ARG A 134 -12.99 3.43 15.85
CA ARG A 134 -13.07 4.54 14.89
C ARG A 134 -12.14 5.68 15.27
N ARG A 135 -12.12 6.08 16.54
CA ARG A 135 -11.24 7.16 17.05
C ARG A 135 -9.76 6.81 16.84
N GLN A 136 -9.33 5.56 17.11
CA GLN A 136 -7.95 5.14 16.88
C GLN A 136 -7.57 5.20 15.40
N PHE A 137 -8.46 4.79 14.51
CA PHE A 137 -8.22 4.87 13.06
C PHE A 137 -8.10 6.32 12.60
N GLU A 138 -9.02 7.21 12.98
CA GLU A 138 -8.94 8.64 12.65
C GLU A 138 -7.66 9.27 13.21
N GLN A 139 -7.33 9.03 14.48
CA GLN A 139 -6.16 9.60 15.12
C GLN A 139 -4.84 9.17 14.50
N HIS A 140 -4.67 7.88 14.19
CA HIS A 140 -3.39 7.34 13.72
C HIS A 140 -3.28 7.18 12.20
N LEU A 141 -4.39 7.15 11.48
CA LEU A 141 -4.41 6.93 10.03
C LEU A 141 -5.13 8.04 9.27
N GLY A 142 -5.79 8.98 9.95
CA GLY A 142 -6.53 10.09 9.36
C GLY A 142 -7.70 9.62 8.49
N ALA A 143 -8.21 8.41 8.72
CA ALA A 143 -9.31 7.85 7.92
C ALA A 143 -10.08 6.78 8.72
N SER A 144 -11.35 6.60 8.39
CA SER A 144 -12.18 5.57 9.01
C SER A 144 -11.72 4.14 8.65
N PRO A 145 -12.02 3.11 9.47
CA PRO A 145 -11.67 1.72 9.19
C PRO A 145 -12.15 1.24 7.81
N LYS A 146 -13.35 1.65 7.40
CA LYS A 146 -13.92 1.28 6.09
C LYS A 146 -13.17 1.92 4.93
N GLN A 147 -12.72 3.16 5.07
CA GLN A 147 -11.90 3.84 4.06
C GLN A 147 -10.53 3.18 3.94
N VAL A 148 -9.88 2.88 5.08
CA VAL A 148 -8.61 2.15 5.10
C VAL A 148 -8.74 0.80 4.40
N GLU A 149 -9.79 0.05 4.68
CA GLU A 149 -10.07 -1.22 4.01
C GLU A 149 -10.24 -1.05 2.50
N GLN A 150 -11.07 -0.10 2.06
CA GLN A 150 -11.31 0.15 0.64
C GLN A 150 -10.03 0.54 -0.09
N THR A 151 -9.23 1.45 0.48
CA THR A 151 -7.93 1.85 -0.07
C THR A 151 -7.00 0.64 -0.21
N ARG A 152 -6.89 -0.21 0.82
CA ARG A 152 -6.05 -1.42 0.78
C ARG A 152 -6.48 -2.39 -0.31
N ARG A 153 -7.79 -2.63 -0.47
CA ARG A 153 -8.33 -3.44 -1.56
C ARG A 153 -7.97 -2.89 -2.94
N LEU A 154 -8.13 -1.58 -3.13
CA LEU A 154 -7.79 -0.93 -4.40
C LEU A 154 -6.30 -0.97 -4.70
N LEU A 155 -5.45 -0.76 -3.70
CA LEU A 155 -4.00 -0.86 -3.84
C LEU A 155 -3.55 -2.30 -4.15
N LEU A 156 -4.16 -3.31 -3.49
CA LEU A 156 -3.92 -4.71 -3.81
C LEU A 156 -4.36 -5.04 -5.25
N ALA A 157 -5.56 -4.62 -5.65
CA ALA A 157 -6.04 -4.81 -7.01
C ALA A 157 -5.12 -4.15 -8.04
N LYS A 158 -4.64 -2.93 -7.78
CA LYS A 158 -3.67 -2.24 -8.62
C LYS A 158 -2.38 -3.05 -8.76
N ARG A 159 -1.86 -3.56 -7.65
CA ARG A 159 -0.67 -4.40 -7.64
C ARG A 159 -0.86 -5.66 -8.49
N LEU A 160 -1.96 -6.39 -8.28
CA LEU A 160 -2.28 -7.58 -9.08
C LEU A 160 -2.44 -7.27 -10.57
N LEU A 161 -3.05 -6.13 -10.92
CA LEU A 161 -3.19 -5.69 -12.30
C LEU A 161 -1.85 -5.42 -13.00
N THR A 162 -0.85 -4.91 -12.26
CA THR A 162 0.44 -4.50 -12.82
C THR A 162 1.52 -5.58 -12.74
N GLU A 163 1.38 -6.53 -11.82
CA GLU A 163 2.39 -7.57 -11.58
C GLU A 163 1.97 -8.96 -12.08
N THR A 164 0.67 -9.14 -12.41
CA THR A 164 0.17 -10.46 -12.81
C THR A 164 -0.63 -10.39 -14.10
N ARG A 165 -0.87 -11.56 -14.72
CA ARG A 165 -1.77 -11.72 -15.87
C ARG A 165 -3.15 -12.27 -15.47
N LEU A 166 -3.48 -12.28 -14.19
CA LEU A 166 -4.79 -12.75 -13.71
C LEU A 166 -5.94 -12.03 -14.43
N PRO A 167 -7.05 -12.71 -14.74
CA PRO A 167 -8.27 -12.08 -15.22
C PRO A 167 -8.72 -10.96 -14.26
N ILE A 168 -9.27 -9.87 -14.79
CA ILE A 168 -9.73 -8.74 -13.97
C ILE A 168 -10.83 -9.18 -12.99
N THR A 169 -11.65 -10.15 -13.39
CA THR A 169 -12.65 -10.77 -12.52
C THR A 169 -12.01 -11.41 -11.29
N ASP A 170 -10.96 -12.19 -11.48
CA ASP A 170 -10.26 -12.89 -10.41
C ASP A 170 -9.53 -11.89 -9.49
N ILE A 171 -8.96 -10.83 -10.07
CA ILE A 171 -8.35 -9.73 -9.31
C ILE A 171 -9.39 -9.03 -8.42
N ALA A 172 -10.60 -8.77 -8.94
CA ALA A 172 -11.65 -8.14 -8.15
C ALA A 172 -12.00 -8.97 -6.89
N PHE A 173 -12.17 -10.28 -7.06
CA PHE A 173 -12.46 -11.18 -5.93
C PHE A 173 -11.24 -11.37 -5.02
N ALA A 174 -10.05 -11.56 -5.56
CA ALA A 174 -8.81 -11.68 -4.78
C ALA A 174 -8.50 -10.42 -3.96
N ALA A 175 -8.91 -9.25 -4.46
CA ALA A 175 -8.81 -7.99 -3.70
C ALA A 175 -9.94 -7.80 -2.68
N GLY A 176 -10.84 -8.77 -2.50
CA GLY A 176 -11.90 -8.76 -1.48
C GLY A 176 -13.18 -8.02 -1.87
N PHE A 177 -13.41 -7.75 -3.16
CA PHE A 177 -14.68 -7.17 -3.61
C PHE A 177 -15.75 -8.26 -3.76
N ALA A 178 -16.93 -8.00 -3.23
CA ALA A 178 -18.06 -8.94 -3.30
C ALA A 178 -18.67 -9.07 -4.72
N SER A 179 -18.36 -8.15 -5.64
CA SER A 179 -18.81 -8.20 -7.04
C SER A 179 -17.93 -7.35 -7.94
N ILE A 180 -17.88 -7.72 -9.21
CA ILE A 180 -17.15 -6.98 -10.26
C ILE A 180 -17.71 -5.55 -10.42
N ARG A 181 -19.04 -5.37 -10.25
CA ARG A 181 -19.66 -4.06 -10.33
C ARG A 181 -19.12 -3.14 -9.23
N ARG A 182 -19.13 -3.58 -7.97
CA ARG A 182 -18.57 -2.81 -6.84
C ARG A 182 -17.09 -2.50 -7.02
N PHE A 183 -16.33 -3.45 -7.56
CA PHE A 183 -14.94 -3.23 -7.91
C PHE A 183 -14.79 -2.12 -8.97
N ASN A 184 -15.51 -2.20 -10.07
CA ASN A 184 -15.42 -1.21 -11.15
C ASN A 184 -15.84 0.18 -10.67
N ASP A 185 -16.91 0.30 -9.89
CA ASP A 185 -17.39 1.56 -9.35
C ASP A 185 -16.33 2.20 -8.42
N ALA A 186 -15.80 1.42 -7.47
CA ALA A 186 -14.75 1.89 -6.56
C ALA A 186 -13.45 2.24 -7.31
N TRP A 187 -13.09 1.42 -8.29
CA TRP A 187 -11.92 1.65 -9.13
C TRP A 187 -12.03 2.92 -9.96
N GLN A 188 -13.17 3.12 -10.63
CA GLN A 188 -13.43 4.31 -11.43
C GLN A 188 -13.40 5.58 -10.57
N GLN A 189 -13.99 5.51 -9.37
CA GLN A 189 -13.96 6.63 -8.43
C GLN A 189 -12.54 6.98 -7.99
N ALA A 190 -11.70 5.97 -7.69
CA ALA A 190 -10.35 6.18 -7.16
C ALA A 190 -9.32 6.57 -8.24
N TYR A 191 -9.43 6.00 -9.45
CA TYR A 191 -8.40 6.16 -10.48
C TYR A 191 -8.84 6.97 -11.70
N GLY A 192 -10.16 7.17 -11.91
CA GLY A 192 -10.69 7.89 -13.06
C GLY A 192 -10.49 7.17 -14.41
N LEU A 193 -10.07 5.91 -14.40
CA LEU A 193 -9.79 5.13 -15.60
C LEU A 193 -10.17 3.66 -15.40
N ALA A 194 -10.44 2.94 -16.50
CA ALA A 194 -10.79 1.52 -16.41
C ALA A 194 -9.58 0.64 -16.02
N PRO A 195 -9.79 -0.47 -15.28
CA PRO A 195 -8.71 -1.41 -14.92
C PRO A 195 -7.89 -1.89 -16.11
N ARG A 196 -8.54 -2.18 -17.25
CA ARG A 196 -7.87 -2.59 -18.50
C ARG A 196 -6.93 -1.52 -19.06
N ALA A 197 -7.27 -0.24 -18.88
CA ALA A 197 -6.43 0.86 -19.35
C ALA A 197 -5.12 0.93 -18.53
N LEU A 198 -5.20 0.71 -17.21
CA LEU A 198 -4.01 0.66 -16.36
C LEU A 198 -3.10 -0.51 -16.76
N ARG A 199 -3.65 -1.71 -16.98
CA ARG A 199 -2.88 -2.88 -17.40
C ARG A 199 -2.08 -2.60 -18.67
N ARG A 200 -2.72 -2.03 -19.70
CA ARG A 200 -2.04 -1.67 -20.97
C ARG A 200 -0.91 -0.64 -20.76
N GLN A 201 -1.06 0.30 -19.82
CA GLN A 201 -0.02 1.28 -19.51
C GLN A 201 1.17 0.67 -18.74
N SER A 202 0.97 -0.47 -18.10
CA SER A 202 1.99 -1.17 -17.31
C SER A 202 2.77 -2.19 -18.15
N GLU A 203 2.29 -2.53 -19.34
CA GLU A 203 3.03 -3.37 -20.29
C GLU A 203 4.21 -2.56 -20.84
N PRO A 204 5.44 -3.11 -20.83
CA PRO A 204 6.60 -2.41 -21.37
C PRO A 204 6.38 -2.10 -22.85
N THR A 205 6.29 -0.82 -23.18
CA THR A 205 6.30 -0.33 -24.54
C THR A 205 7.73 -0.42 -25.08
N GLY A 206 8.04 -1.47 -25.81
CA GLY A 206 9.26 -1.57 -26.61
C GLY A 206 10.31 -2.53 -26.05
N GLY A 207 10.48 -3.64 -26.73
CA GLY A 207 11.59 -4.55 -26.61
C GLY A 207 11.13 -6.01 -26.77
N ASP A 208 11.28 -6.49 -28.00
CA ASP A 208 11.29 -7.91 -28.38
C ASP A 208 10.07 -8.75 -28.01
N ALA A 209 9.00 -8.53 -28.76
CA ALA A 209 7.80 -9.37 -28.76
C ALA A 209 8.07 -10.73 -29.43
N THR A 210 9.14 -11.40 -29.06
CA THR A 210 9.43 -12.79 -29.47
C THR A 210 9.28 -13.75 -28.29
N LEU A 211 8.45 -13.40 -27.32
CA LEU A 211 7.85 -14.42 -26.45
C LEU A 211 6.53 -14.81 -27.10
N THR A 212 6.63 -15.81 -27.95
CA THR A 212 5.57 -16.61 -28.54
C THR A 212 4.35 -16.64 -27.64
N GLN A 213 3.18 -16.29 -28.19
CA GLN A 213 1.87 -16.53 -27.59
C GLN A 213 1.58 -18.04 -27.55
N ALA A 214 2.44 -18.81 -26.92
CA ALA A 214 2.07 -20.13 -26.47
C ALA A 214 1.09 -19.93 -25.29
N ALA A 215 -0.09 -20.54 -25.40
CA ALA A 215 -1.01 -20.62 -24.26
C ALA A 215 -0.20 -21.11 -23.05
N PRO A 216 -0.26 -20.42 -21.87
CA PRO A 216 0.56 -20.80 -20.73
C PRO A 216 0.32 -22.27 -20.43
N GLN A 217 1.40 -23.04 -20.30
CA GLN A 217 1.34 -24.45 -19.93
C GLN A 217 0.57 -24.57 -18.59
N PRO A 218 -0.15 -25.66 -18.33
CA PRO A 218 -0.93 -25.81 -17.09
C PRO A 218 -0.13 -25.54 -15.81
N GLU A 219 1.17 -25.82 -15.83
CA GLU A 219 2.10 -25.56 -14.72
C GLU A 219 2.42 -24.07 -14.53
N GLU A 220 2.48 -23.28 -15.59
CA GLU A 220 2.71 -21.82 -15.51
C GLU A 220 1.49 -21.05 -14.99
N ARG A 221 0.28 -21.61 -15.09
CA ARG A 221 -0.94 -21.01 -14.54
C ARG A 221 -1.00 -21.02 -13.01
N ALA A 222 -0.19 -21.86 -12.39
CA ALA A 222 -0.16 -22.02 -10.94
C ALA A 222 0.85 -21.09 -10.23
N MET A 223 1.71 -20.37 -10.98
CA MET A 223 2.70 -19.47 -10.36
C MET A 223 2.21 -18.03 -10.32
N LEU A 224 2.25 -17.45 -9.13
CA LEU A 224 2.00 -16.03 -8.88
C LEU A 224 3.26 -15.39 -8.30
N THR A 225 3.86 -14.46 -9.04
CA THR A 225 5.01 -13.69 -8.57
C THR A 225 4.58 -12.31 -8.12
N LEU A 226 4.91 -11.95 -6.89
CA LEU A 226 4.65 -10.63 -6.31
C LEU A 226 5.94 -10.05 -5.75
N GLN A 227 6.14 -8.74 -5.94
CA GLN A 227 7.23 -8.01 -5.31
C GLN A 227 6.87 -7.64 -3.87
N LEU A 228 7.70 -8.01 -2.91
CA LEU A 228 7.52 -7.63 -1.51
C LEU A 228 8.43 -6.44 -1.19
N PRO A 229 7.87 -5.25 -0.95
CA PRO A 229 8.68 -4.10 -0.56
C PRO A 229 9.22 -4.29 0.87
N TYR A 230 10.43 -3.82 1.09
CA TYR A 230 11.04 -3.77 2.41
C TYR A 230 11.67 -2.40 2.67
N ARG A 231 11.92 -2.09 3.93
CA ARG A 231 12.61 -0.85 4.34
C ARG A 231 14.08 -1.15 4.64
N PRO A 232 15.02 -0.48 3.95
CA PRO A 232 16.43 -0.62 4.28
C PRO A 232 16.78 0.07 5.62
N PRO A 233 17.85 -0.38 6.33
CA PRO A 233 18.66 -1.54 5.99
C PRO A 233 17.96 -2.85 6.32
N TYR A 234 18.12 -3.89 5.48
CA TYR A 234 17.54 -5.20 5.69
C TYR A 234 18.57 -6.29 5.36
N ASP A 235 18.96 -7.04 6.36
CA ASP A 235 19.97 -8.11 6.20
C ASP A 235 19.32 -9.42 5.75
N VAL A 236 19.18 -9.56 4.42
CA VAL A 236 18.62 -10.77 3.80
C VAL A 236 19.47 -12.00 4.14
N ALA A 237 20.81 -11.85 4.21
CA ALA A 237 21.70 -12.97 4.47
C ALA A 237 21.50 -13.53 5.89
N ALA A 238 21.42 -12.65 6.88
CA ALA A 238 21.14 -13.04 8.26
C ALA A 238 19.75 -13.67 8.40
N MET A 239 18.76 -13.14 7.69
CA MET A 239 17.41 -13.72 7.67
C MET A 239 17.40 -15.14 7.08
N LEU A 240 18.03 -15.36 5.94
CA LEU A 240 18.12 -16.69 5.33
C LEU A 240 18.92 -17.67 6.19
N ALA A 241 20.00 -17.20 6.83
CA ALA A 241 20.76 -18.02 7.80
C ALA A 241 19.88 -18.45 8.98
N PHE A 242 19.06 -17.54 9.51
CA PHE A 242 18.10 -17.83 10.57
C PHE A 242 17.09 -18.91 10.16
N TYR A 243 16.49 -18.78 8.96
CA TYR A 243 15.55 -19.78 8.44
C TYR A 243 16.23 -21.12 8.17
N ARG A 244 17.48 -21.13 7.66
CA ARG A 244 18.24 -22.37 7.39
C ARG A 244 18.43 -23.21 8.64
N LEU A 245 18.71 -22.57 9.77
CA LEU A 245 18.87 -23.26 11.06
C LEU A 245 17.57 -23.86 11.61
N ARG A 246 16.42 -23.39 11.13
CA ARG A 246 15.08 -23.74 11.64
C ARG A 246 14.20 -24.43 10.60
N ALA A 247 14.70 -24.63 9.40
CA ALA A 247 13.94 -25.24 8.32
C ALA A 247 13.47 -26.64 8.69
N ILE A 248 12.20 -26.91 8.46
CA ILE A 248 11.59 -28.23 8.71
C ILE A 248 11.89 -29.12 7.50
N PRO A 249 12.65 -30.20 7.65
CA PRO A 249 12.98 -31.10 6.56
C PRO A 249 11.72 -31.65 5.87
N GLY A 250 11.70 -31.62 4.53
CA GLY A 250 10.55 -32.07 3.74
C GLY A 250 9.41 -31.07 3.59
N LEU A 251 9.38 -29.99 4.39
CA LEU A 251 8.39 -28.93 4.31
C LEU A 251 9.01 -27.60 3.87
N GLU A 252 10.24 -27.35 4.25
CA GLU A 252 10.94 -26.10 4.02
C GLU A 252 12.32 -26.33 3.42
N ARG A 253 12.74 -25.43 2.56
CA ARG A 253 14.07 -25.42 1.97
C ARG A 253 14.61 -24.01 1.93
N VAL A 254 15.88 -23.84 2.31
CA VAL A 254 16.59 -22.57 2.24
C VAL A 254 17.87 -22.79 1.45
N ASP A 255 17.99 -22.12 0.31
CA ASP A 255 19.23 -22.06 -0.47
C ASP A 255 19.98 -20.73 -0.24
N GLY A 256 20.95 -20.40 -1.10
CA GLY A 256 21.76 -19.19 -0.97
C GLY A 256 20.96 -17.89 -1.26
N GLU A 257 19.85 -17.97 -1.96
CA GLU A 257 19.12 -16.83 -2.50
C GLU A 257 17.66 -16.77 -2.06
N GLY A 258 17.10 -17.85 -1.54
CA GLY A 258 15.68 -17.92 -1.25
C GLY A 258 15.29 -18.88 -0.12
N TYR A 259 14.05 -18.71 0.30
CA TYR A 259 13.34 -19.59 1.22
C TYR A 259 12.10 -20.13 0.52
N GLU A 260 11.91 -21.43 0.57
CA GLU A 260 10.78 -22.15 0.00
C GLU A 260 10.02 -22.87 1.09
N ARG A 261 8.70 -22.87 0.99
CA ARG A 261 7.84 -23.63 1.89
C ARG A 261 6.65 -24.22 1.14
N TRP A 262 6.36 -25.48 1.46
CA TRP A 262 5.18 -26.15 0.94
C TRP A 262 3.97 -25.85 1.81
N HIS A 263 2.87 -25.48 1.17
CA HIS A 263 1.59 -25.21 1.82
C HIS A 263 0.50 -26.11 1.24
N ARG A 264 -0.43 -26.51 2.08
CA ARG A 264 -1.66 -27.15 1.62
C ARG A 264 -2.70 -26.07 1.32
N VAL A 265 -3.23 -26.07 0.10
CA VAL A 265 -4.33 -25.21 -0.33
C VAL A 265 -5.47 -26.13 -0.79
N GLY A 266 -6.51 -26.30 0.04
CA GLY A 266 -7.48 -27.36 -0.15
C GLY A 266 -6.84 -28.73 -0.10
N ASP A 267 -7.02 -29.55 -1.14
CA ASP A 267 -6.42 -30.88 -1.28
C ASP A 267 -5.09 -30.90 -2.07
N GLN A 268 -4.60 -29.74 -2.49
CA GLN A 268 -3.37 -29.60 -3.27
C GLN A 268 -2.22 -29.07 -2.43
N LEU A 269 -1.01 -29.51 -2.76
CA LEU A 269 0.23 -28.92 -2.24
C LEU A 269 0.68 -27.81 -3.19
N ALA A 270 0.94 -26.62 -2.64
CA ALA A 270 1.52 -25.49 -3.33
C ALA A 270 2.89 -25.14 -2.73
N ARG A 271 3.79 -24.60 -3.55
CA ARG A 271 5.13 -24.14 -3.17
C ARG A 271 5.23 -22.62 -3.33
#